data_1ae6d169b6d876e0c455e61b2f13a54c
#
_entry.id   1ae6d169b6d876e0c455e61b2f13a54c
#
_cell.length_a   1.000
_cell.length_b   1.000
_cell.length_c   1.000
_cell.angle_alpha   90.00
_cell.angle_beta   90.00
_cell.angle_gamma   90.00
#
_symmetry.space_group_name_H-M   'P 1'
#
loop_
_entity.id
_entity.type
_entity.pdbx_description
1 polymer ?
#
loop_
_entity_poly.entity_id
_entity_poly.type
_entity_poly.pdbx_seq_one_letter_code
_entity_poly.pdbx_strand_id
1 'polypeptide(L)' 'MPSTVIRRFDYRPEAGELLVEFTTGRRYLYCQVPAEAVEALRSAFAKGVHFNRHIRGRYPYRELAKAED' A
#
# COMPACT_ATOMS: atom_id res chain seq x y z
N MET A 1 13.52 11.68 7.17
CA MET A 1 13.29 11.21 6.61
C MET A 1 12.71 10.21 6.37
N PRO A 2 12.30 9.56 6.08
CA PRO A 2 11.83 8.80 5.76
C PRO A 2 11.19 8.22 5.50
N SER A 3 11.08 8.02 5.37
CA SER A 3 10.04 7.84 5.08
C SER A 3 9.64 6.56 4.63
N THR A 4 8.48 6.36 4.39
CA THR A 4 7.95 5.12 3.90
C THR A 4 8.28 4.98 2.44
N VAL A 5 9.05 3.96 2.11
CA VAL A 5 9.41 3.71 0.72
C VAL A 5 8.74 2.43 0.30
N ILE A 6 7.89 2.54 -0.70
CA ILE A 6 7.15 1.40 -1.20
C ILE A 6 8.00 0.69 -2.25
N ARG A 7 8.22 -0.60 -2.02
CA ARG A 7 8.95 -1.41 -2.96
C ARG A 7 8.06 -1.84 -4.10
N ARG A 8 6.82 -2.26 -3.78
CA ARG A 8 5.85 -2.62 -4.79
C ARG A 8 4.50 -2.75 -4.14
N PHE A 9 3.46 -2.73 -4.95
CA PHE A 9 2.13 -2.98 -4.45
C PHE A 9 1.35 -3.76 -5.49
N ASP A 10 0.29 -4.41 -5.02
CA ASP A 10 -0.54 -5.24 -5.87
C ASP A 10 -1.98 -5.04 -5.44
N TYR A 11 -2.89 -4.99 -6.38
CA TYR A 11 -4.28 -4.70 -6.07
C TYR A 11 -5.18 -5.78 -6.64
N ARG A 12 -6.15 -6.21 -5.84
CA ARG A 12 -7.16 -7.17 -6.25
C ARG A 12 -8.49 -6.47 -6.29
N PRO A 13 -8.94 -6.03 -7.46
CA PRO A 13 -10.16 -5.24 -7.54
C PRO A 13 -11.41 -6.00 -7.10
N GLU A 14 -11.46 -7.28 -7.34
CA GLU A 14 -12.64 -8.04 -6.96
C GLU A 14 -12.82 -8.14 -5.46
N ALA A 15 -11.74 -8.01 -4.70
CA ALA A 15 -11.80 -8.07 -3.25
C ALA A 15 -11.57 -6.73 -2.59
N GLY A 16 -11.17 -5.72 -3.37
CA GLY A 16 -10.83 -4.42 -2.81
C GLY A 16 -9.60 -4.46 -1.94
N GLU A 17 -8.68 -5.37 -2.21
CA GLU A 17 -7.51 -5.56 -1.36
C GLU A 17 -6.27 -5.00 -2.02
N LEU A 18 -5.54 -4.20 -1.27
CA LEU A 18 -4.30 -3.61 -1.74
C LEU A 18 -3.15 -4.13 -0.87
N LEU A 19 -2.26 -4.89 -1.49
CA LEU A 19 -1.08 -5.41 -0.81
C LEU A 19 0.07 -4.44 -1.07
N VAL A 20 0.71 -4.00 0.00
CA VAL A 20 1.83 -3.06 -0.11
C VAL A 20 3.05 -3.68 0.56
N GLU A 21 4.15 -3.71 -0.16
CA GLU A 21 5.41 -4.20 0.37
C GLU A 21 6.40 -3.04 0.43
N PHE A 22 6.98 -2.85 1.59
CA PHE A 22 7.94 -1.78 1.81
C PHE A 22 9.36 -2.29 1.69
N THR A 23 10.29 -1.38 1.52
CA THR A 23 11.70 -1.76 1.35
C THR A 23 12.27 -2.44 2.58
N THR A 24 11.62 -2.28 3.74
CA THR A 24 12.04 -2.98 4.95
C THR A 24 11.68 -4.45 4.92
N GLY A 25 10.88 -4.88 3.95
CA GLY A 25 10.40 -6.25 3.87
C GLY A 25 9.05 -6.45 4.50
N ARG A 26 8.52 -5.46 5.16
CA ARG A 26 7.20 -5.57 5.76
C ARG A 26 6.13 -5.50 4.70
N ARG A 27 5.05 -6.25 4.91
CA ARG A 27 3.95 -6.28 3.97
C ARG A 27 2.65 -6.05 4.73
N TYR A 28 1.81 -5.21 4.17
CA TYR A 28 0.53 -4.86 4.74
C TYR A 28 -0.56 -5.09 3.72
N LEU A 29 -1.68 -5.63 4.18
CA LEU A 29 -2.84 -5.83 3.32
C LEU A 29 -3.92 -4.86 3.74
N TYR A 30 -4.25 -3.91 2.87
CA TYR A 30 -5.30 -2.95 3.13
C TYR A 30 -6.58 -3.42 2.47
N CYS A 31 -7.69 -3.28 3.19
CA CYS A 31 -8.98 -3.81 2.75
C CYS A 31 -9.93 -2.68 2.42
N GLN A 32 -10.91 -2.99 1.57
CA GLN A 32 -11.95 -2.04 1.20
C GLN A 32 -11.37 -0.80 0.56
N VAL A 33 -10.34 -0.98 -0.26
CA VAL A 33 -9.71 0.13 -0.97
C VAL A 33 -10.34 0.22 -2.34
N PRO A 34 -10.94 1.37 -2.69
CA PRO A 34 -11.56 1.48 -4.01
C PRO A 34 -10.51 1.62 -5.11
N ALA A 35 -10.91 1.23 -6.32
CA ALA A 35 -9.99 1.25 -7.44
C ALA A 35 -9.43 2.65 -7.69
N GLU A 36 -10.23 3.68 -7.48
CA GLU A 36 -9.77 5.04 -7.71
C GLU A 36 -8.63 5.42 -6.78
N ALA A 37 -8.65 4.92 -5.54
CA ALA A 37 -7.56 5.19 -4.61
C ALA A 37 -6.27 4.54 -5.09
N VAL A 38 -6.37 3.34 -5.65
CA VAL A 38 -5.21 2.64 -6.17
C VAL A 38 -4.67 3.35 -7.41
N GLU A 39 -5.56 3.83 -8.27
CA GLU A 39 -5.13 4.56 -9.45
C GLU A 39 -4.40 5.84 -9.08
N ALA A 40 -4.89 6.53 -8.05
CA ALA A 40 -4.21 7.74 -7.58
C ALA A 40 -2.81 7.41 -7.07
N LEU A 41 -2.68 6.28 -6.36
CA LEU A 41 -1.37 5.86 -5.88
C LEU A 41 -0.45 5.49 -7.04
N ARG A 42 -1.01 4.78 -8.03
CA ARG A 42 -0.22 4.37 -9.18
C ARG A 42 0.33 5.55 -9.95
N SER A 43 -0.46 6.63 -10.02
CA SER A 43 -0.08 7.83 -10.76
C SER A 43 0.75 8.80 -9.93
N ALA A 44 0.89 8.56 -8.65
CA ALA A 44 1.58 9.51 -7.79
C ALA A 44 3.06 9.55 -8.11
N PHE A 45 3.62 10.74 -8.11
CA PHE A 45 5.04 10.93 -8.34
C PHE A 45 5.84 10.34 -7.17
N ALA A 46 5.45 10.71 -5.94
CA ALA A 46 6.10 10.18 -4.74
C ALA A 46 5.12 9.23 -4.06
N LYS A 47 5.24 7.95 -4.37
CA LYS A 47 4.25 6.98 -3.92
C LYS A 47 4.23 6.82 -2.41
N GLY A 48 5.38 6.88 -1.76
CA GLY A 48 5.41 6.74 -0.31
C GLY A 48 4.71 7.88 0.39
N VAL A 49 4.90 9.11 -0.11
CA VAL A 49 4.23 10.27 0.46
C VAL A 49 2.74 10.18 0.24
N HIS A 50 2.34 9.81 -0.98
CA HIS A 50 0.93 9.68 -1.30
C HIS A 50 0.27 8.63 -0.42
N PHE A 51 0.94 7.49 -0.26
CA PHE A 51 0.43 6.41 0.56
C PHE A 51 0.20 6.88 2.00
N ASN A 52 1.17 7.56 2.57
CA ASN A 52 1.04 8.03 3.94
C ASN A 52 -0.10 9.01 4.10
N ARG A 53 -0.35 9.83 3.09
CA ARG A 53 -1.38 10.84 3.19
C ARG A 53 -2.77 10.32 2.91
N HIS A 54 -2.90 9.36 1.99
CA HIS A 54 -4.21 9.03 1.45
C HIS A 54 -4.65 7.61 1.70
N ILE A 55 -3.76 6.73 2.10
CA ILE A 55 -4.12 5.34 2.32
C ILE A 55 -3.89 4.92 3.76
N ARG A 56 -2.73 5.22 4.28
CA ARG A 56 -2.40 4.85 5.64
C ARG A 56 -3.36 5.55 6.61
N GLY A 57 -3.97 4.75 7.48
CA GLY A 57 -4.89 5.30 8.45
C GLY A 57 -6.27 5.57 7.92
N ARG A 58 -6.53 5.27 6.63
CA ARG A 58 -7.84 5.52 6.05
C ARG A 58 -8.62 4.27 5.75
N TYR A 59 -7.94 3.12 5.69
CA TYR A 59 -8.59 1.86 5.37
C TYR A 59 -8.15 0.81 6.37
N PRO A 60 -8.99 -0.19 6.63
CA PRO A 60 -8.60 -1.29 7.51
C PRO A 60 -7.40 -2.03 6.91
N TYR A 61 -6.54 -2.52 7.78
CA TYR A 61 -5.37 -3.23 7.28
C TYR A 61 -4.91 -4.24 8.31
N ARG A 62 -4.06 -5.14 7.86
CA ARG A 62 -3.35 -6.05 8.75
C ARG A 62 -1.96 -6.25 8.20
N GLU A 63 -1.03 -6.49 9.09
CA GLU A 63 0.34 -6.74 8.68
C GLU A 63 0.52 -8.22 8.40
N LEU A 64 1.16 -8.53 7.28
CA LEU A 64 1.46 -9.91 6.91
C LEU A 64 2.87 -10.24 7.33
N ALA A 65 3.22 -11.53 7.28
CA ALA A 65 4.57 -11.93 7.59
C ALA A 65 5.53 -11.27 6.61
N LYS A 66 6.73 -10.97 7.09
CA LYS A 66 7.75 -10.41 6.23
C LYS A 66 8.04 -11.36 5.08
N ALA A 67 8.35 -10.78 3.94
CA ALA A 67 8.77 -11.60 2.81
C ALA A 67 10.07 -12.28 3.17
N GLU A 68 10.14 -13.55 2.84
CA GLU A 68 11.36 -14.27 3.08
C GLU A 68 12.13 -14.33 1.83
N ASP A 69 13.37 -14.30 1.94
CA ASP A 69 14.09 -14.34 0.76
C ASP A 69 15.20 -14.98 0.81
#